data_27574b87236a5f39148196381239e0c1
#
_entry.id   27574b87236a5f39148196381239e0c1
#
_cell.length_a   1.000
_cell.length_b   1.000
_cell.length_c   1.000
_cell.angle_alpha   90.00
_cell.angle_beta   90.00
_cell.angle_gamma   90.00
#
_symmetry.space_group_name_H-M   'P 1'
#
loop_
_entity.id
_entity.type
_entity.pdbx_description
1 polymer ?
#
loop_
_entity_poly.entity_id
_entity_poly.type
_entity_poly.pdbx_seq_one_letter_code
_entity_poly.pdbx_strand_id
1 'polypeptide(L)'
;MKNLASESANAAGRTTELIETTVAVMAKSISIAEETEANMNQVMSDARKATEKMGQIEQILKRDTQRMQELNENVTQVSSAVDNNSATSQETAAVSTEQKSQVETMVELMDRFEI
;
A
#
# COMPACT_ATOMS: atom_id res chain seq x y z
N MET A 1 -29.13 14.90 -77.97
CA MET A 1 -28.17 13.77 -77.85
C MET A 1 -26.82 14.14 -77.14
N LYS A 2 -26.23 15.31 -77.53
CA LYS A 2 -24.98 15.75 -76.89
C LYS A 2 -25.10 16.07 -75.42
N ASN A 3 -26.22 16.57 -74.88
CA ASN A 3 -26.44 16.82 -73.47
C ASN A 3 -26.50 15.56 -72.61
N LEU A 4 -27.19 14.53 -73.09
CA LEU A 4 -27.31 13.26 -72.32
C LEU A 4 -25.95 12.54 -72.14
N ALA A 5 -25.13 12.59 -73.16
CA ALA A 5 -23.77 12.01 -73.13
C ALA A 5 -22.88 12.72 -72.07
N SER A 6 -22.98 14.06 -72.00
CA SER A 6 -22.24 14.89 -71.05
C SER A 6 -22.73 14.67 -69.63
N GLU A 7 -24.05 14.59 -69.41
CA GLU A 7 -24.63 14.29 -68.12
C GLU A 7 -24.28 12.89 -67.61
N SER A 8 -24.27 11.90 -68.53
CA SER A 8 -23.84 10.53 -68.20
C SER A 8 -22.35 10.47 -67.81
N ALA A 9 -21.47 11.19 -68.55
CA ALA A 9 -20.04 11.28 -68.22
C ALA A 9 -19.80 11.94 -66.83
N ASN A 10 -20.54 13.03 -66.55
CA ASN A 10 -20.47 13.71 -65.26
C ASN A 10 -20.96 12.81 -64.09
N ALA A 11 -22.06 12.08 -64.33
CA ALA A 11 -22.57 11.13 -63.33
C ALA A 11 -21.58 9.98 -63.07
N ALA A 12 -20.97 9.45 -64.13
CA ALA A 12 -19.93 8.41 -63.99
C ALA A 12 -18.69 8.96 -63.26
N GLY A 13 -18.24 10.18 -63.54
CA GLY A 13 -17.13 10.84 -62.85
C GLY A 13 -17.39 11.01 -61.33
N ARG A 14 -18.59 11.50 -60.97
CA ARG A 14 -19.01 11.63 -59.57
C ARG A 14 -19.12 10.28 -58.87
N THR A 15 -19.55 9.24 -59.56
CA THR A 15 -19.60 7.88 -58.98
C THR A 15 -18.18 7.36 -58.70
N THR A 16 -17.25 7.58 -59.62
CA THR A 16 -15.84 7.20 -59.41
C THR A 16 -15.23 7.92 -58.22
N GLU A 17 -15.42 9.24 -58.11
CA GLU A 17 -14.96 10.05 -56.98
C GLU A 17 -15.56 9.58 -55.66
N LEU A 18 -16.86 9.22 -55.64
CA LEU A 18 -17.53 8.70 -54.43
C LEU A 18 -16.96 7.32 -54.04
N ILE A 19 -16.68 6.45 -55.00
CA ILE A 19 -16.05 5.15 -54.75
C ILE A 19 -14.64 5.34 -54.19
N GLU A 20 -13.81 6.20 -54.76
CA GLU A 20 -12.46 6.47 -54.28
C GLU A 20 -12.49 7.04 -52.85
N THR A 21 -13.39 7.97 -52.56
CA THR A 21 -13.57 8.51 -51.21
C THR A 21 -14.01 7.45 -50.26
N THR A 22 -14.94 6.60 -50.65
CA THR A 22 -15.44 5.50 -49.80
C THR A 22 -14.32 4.50 -49.48
N VAL A 23 -13.50 4.12 -50.47
CA VAL A 23 -12.34 3.24 -50.27
C VAL A 23 -11.34 3.85 -49.30
N ALA A 24 -11.03 5.15 -49.43
CA ALA A 24 -10.14 5.84 -48.51
C ALA A 24 -10.67 5.89 -47.07
N VAL A 25 -11.99 6.16 -46.90
CA VAL A 25 -12.64 6.13 -45.59
C VAL A 25 -12.63 4.72 -44.96
N MET A 26 -12.85 3.69 -45.78
CA MET A 26 -12.80 2.30 -45.31
C MET A 26 -11.37 1.92 -44.86
N ALA A 27 -10.34 2.29 -45.62
CA ALA A 27 -8.95 2.05 -45.27
C ALA A 27 -8.59 2.73 -43.94
N LYS A 28 -9.02 3.98 -43.73
CA LYS A 28 -8.85 4.71 -42.47
C LYS A 28 -9.60 4.03 -41.32
N SER A 29 -10.81 3.55 -41.55
CA SER A 29 -11.61 2.84 -40.56
C SER A 29 -10.95 1.53 -40.09
N ILE A 30 -10.34 0.80 -41.03
CA ILE A 30 -9.58 -0.43 -40.71
C ILE A 30 -8.37 -0.07 -39.84
N SER A 31 -7.61 0.97 -40.18
CA SER A 31 -6.46 1.42 -39.38
C SER A 31 -6.87 1.83 -37.95
N ILE A 32 -8.01 2.52 -37.79
CA ILE A 32 -8.55 2.87 -36.46
C ILE A 32 -8.98 1.62 -35.68
N ALA A 33 -9.56 0.63 -36.36
CA ALA A 33 -9.94 -0.62 -35.71
C ALA A 33 -8.72 -1.41 -35.21
N GLU A 34 -7.65 -1.47 -35.99
CA GLU A 34 -6.38 -2.11 -35.61
C GLU A 34 -5.72 -1.39 -34.42
N GLU A 35 -5.71 -0.05 -34.42
CA GLU A 35 -5.21 0.75 -33.30
C GLU A 35 -6.06 0.53 -32.04
N THR A 36 -7.37 0.45 -32.19
CA THR A 36 -8.30 0.16 -31.08
C THR A 36 -8.03 -1.22 -30.48
N GLU A 37 -7.82 -2.23 -31.33
CA GLU A 37 -7.47 -3.58 -30.88
C GLU A 37 -6.15 -3.60 -30.09
N ALA A 38 -5.13 -2.89 -30.58
CA ALA A 38 -3.84 -2.77 -29.90
C ALA A 38 -3.99 -2.10 -28.53
N ASN A 39 -4.75 -1.01 -28.47
CA ASN A 39 -5.03 -0.30 -27.22
C ASN A 39 -5.81 -1.17 -26.22
N MET A 40 -6.80 -1.93 -26.70
CA MET A 40 -7.55 -2.87 -25.87
C MET A 40 -6.66 -3.97 -25.29
N ASN A 41 -5.75 -4.52 -26.07
CA ASN A 41 -4.78 -5.49 -25.61
C ASN A 41 -3.86 -4.92 -24.54
N GLN A 42 -3.44 -3.66 -24.68
CA GLN A 42 -2.66 -2.95 -23.66
C GLN A 42 -3.46 -2.77 -22.36
N VAL A 43 -4.71 -2.32 -22.45
CA VAL A 43 -5.61 -2.16 -21.29
C VAL A 43 -5.80 -3.49 -20.56
N MET A 44 -6.02 -4.58 -21.30
CA MET A 44 -6.14 -5.91 -20.69
C MET A 44 -4.86 -6.35 -19.99
N SER A 45 -3.70 -6.08 -20.58
CA SER A 45 -2.40 -6.35 -19.96
C SER A 45 -2.23 -5.57 -18.64
N ASP A 46 -2.56 -4.29 -18.65
CA ASP A 46 -2.42 -3.44 -17.47
C ASP A 46 -3.44 -3.78 -16.38
N ALA A 47 -4.66 -4.19 -16.76
CA ALA A 47 -5.64 -4.71 -15.81
C ALA A 47 -5.16 -6.00 -15.12
N ARG A 48 -4.51 -6.92 -15.85
CA ARG A 48 -3.92 -8.14 -15.26
C ARG A 48 -2.80 -7.79 -14.27
N LYS A 49 -1.90 -6.86 -14.63
CA LYS A 49 -0.83 -6.39 -13.73
C LYS A 49 -1.40 -5.73 -12.47
N ALA A 50 -2.49 -4.95 -12.61
CA ALA A 50 -3.18 -4.35 -11.47
C ALA A 50 -3.75 -5.42 -10.54
N THR A 51 -4.40 -6.45 -11.08
CA THR A 51 -4.93 -7.57 -10.30
C THR A 51 -3.82 -8.34 -9.56
N GLU A 52 -2.68 -8.58 -10.20
CA GLU A 52 -1.52 -9.22 -9.57
C GLU A 52 -0.99 -8.38 -8.40
N LYS A 53 -0.85 -7.06 -8.59
CA LYS A 53 -0.43 -6.14 -7.51
C LYS A 53 -1.42 -6.09 -6.35
N MET A 54 -2.73 -6.18 -6.64
CA MET A 54 -3.75 -6.28 -5.59
C MET A 54 -3.57 -7.55 -4.75
N GLY A 55 -3.26 -8.69 -5.38
CA GLY A 55 -2.94 -9.93 -4.67
C GLY A 55 -1.69 -9.81 -3.78
N GLN A 56 -0.66 -9.11 -4.25
CA GLN A 56 0.54 -8.83 -3.45
C GLN A 56 0.22 -7.94 -2.24
N ILE A 57 -0.61 -6.91 -2.42
CA ILE A 57 -1.05 -6.02 -1.34
C ILE A 57 -1.84 -6.82 -0.29
N GLU A 58 -2.73 -7.70 -0.69
CA GLU A 58 -3.48 -8.55 0.23
C GLU A 58 -2.56 -9.43 1.10
N GLN A 59 -1.52 -10.02 0.51
CA GLN A 59 -0.52 -10.79 1.25
C GLN A 59 0.26 -9.93 2.25
N ILE A 60 0.63 -8.70 1.86
CA ILE A 60 1.31 -7.75 2.75
C ILE A 60 0.40 -7.39 3.92
N LEU A 61 -0.86 -7.08 3.67
CA LEU A 61 -1.83 -6.73 4.71
C LEU A 61 -2.03 -7.87 5.71
N LYS A 62 -2.12 -9.11 5.22
CA LYS A 62 -2.22 -10.30 6.09
C LYS A 62 -1.01 -10.44 7.02
N ARG A 63 0.19 -10.29 6.46
CA ARG A 63 1.43 -10.32 7.23
C ARG A 63 1.52 -9.18 8.24
N ASP A 64 1.13 -7.99 7.85
CA ASP A 64 1.16 -6.81 8.73
C ASP A 64 0.14 -6.94 9.87
N THR A 65 -1.03 -7.55 9.62
CA THR A 65 -1.99 -7.88 10.68
C THR A 65 -1.38 -8.84 11.70
N GLN A 66 -0.67 -9.87 11.26
CA GLN A 66 0.02 -10.80 12.18
C GLN A 66 1.09 -10.08 13.01
N ARG A 67 1.91 -9.23 12.38
CA ARG A 67 2.92 -8.42 13.08
C ARG A 67 2.32 -7.46 14.10
N MET A 68 1.14 -6.89 13.81
CA MET A 68 0.42 -6.04 14.77
C MET A 68 -0.05 -6.82 15.99
N GLN A 69 -0.45 -8.10 15.83
CA GLN A 69 -0.79 -8.96 16.95
C GLN A 69 0.45 -9.26 17.81
N GLU A 70 1.57 -9.66 17.21
CA GLU A 70 2.84 -9.87 17.91
C GLU A 70 3.30 -8.60 18.64
N LEU A 71 3.17 -7.44 18.02
CA LEU A 71 3.50 -6.16 18.63
C LEU A 71 2.64 -5.88 19.86
N ASN A 72 1.34 -6.16 19.80
CA ASN A 72 0.44 -5.98 20.92
C ASN A 72 0.79 -6.90 22.10
N GLU A 73 1.18 -8.14 21.84
CA GLU A 73 1.67 -9.08 22.85
C GLU A 73 2.97 -8.56 23.50
N ASN A 74 3.92 -8.07 22.69
CA ASN A 74 5.17 -7.50 23.18
C ASN A 74 4.93 -6.26 24.05
N VAL A 75 4.01 -5.37 23.64
CA VAL A 75 3.62 -4.20 24.43
C VAL A 75 3.05 -4.61 25.78
N THR A 76 2.21 -5.66 25.82
CA THR A 76 1.66 -6.20 27.05
C THR A 76 2.77 -6.76 27.98
N GLN A 77 3.75 -7.47 27.41
CA GLN A 77 4.91 -7.97 28.17
C GLN A 77 5.76 -6.83 28.75
N VAL A 78 6.02 -5.77 27.95
CA VAL A 78 6.74 -4.59 28.40
C VAL A 78 5.98 -3.90 29.55
N SER A 79 4.66 -3.75 29.43
CA SER A 79 3.84 -3.18 30.49
C SER A 79 3.97 -3.98 31.80
N SER A 80 3.90 -5.29 31.72
CA SER A 80 4.08 -6.17 32.89
C SER A 80 5.48 -6.06 33.51
N ALA A 81 6.51 -5.91 32.66
CA ALA A 81 7.89 -5.71 33.12
C ALA A 81 8.06 -4.35 33.83
N VAL A 82 7.39 -3.30 33.34
CA VAL A 82 7.40 -1.96 33.96
C VAL A 82 6.71 -2.02 35.32
N ASP A 83 5.58 -2.73 35.42
CA ASP A 83 4.86 -2.87 36.69
C ASP A 83 5.71 -3.64 37.74
N ASN A 84 6.34 -4.73 37.33
CA ASN A 84 7.26 -5.48 38.18
C ASN A 84 8.48 -4.64 38.60
N ASN A 85 9.04 -3.86 37.70
CA ASN A 85 10.16 -2.96 37.99
C ASN A 85 9.75 -1.87 39.03
N SER A 86 8.54 -1.34 38.89
CA SER A 86 8.00 -0.37 39.82
C SER A 86 7.82 -0.97 41.22
N ALA A 87 7.29 -2.18 41.32
CA ALA A 87 7.16 -2.91 42.60
C ALA A 87 8.53 -3.18 43.24
N THR A 88 9.50 -3.68 42.43
CA THR A 88 10.87 -3.93 42.90
C THR A 88 11.57 -2.65 43.36
N SER A 89 11.34 -1.55 42.66
CA SER A 89 11.89 -0.25 43.07
C SER A 89 11.32 0.24 44.39
N GLN A 90 10.01 0.05 44.63
CA GLN A 90 9.37 0.38 45.90
C GLN A 90 9.92 -0.49 47.06
N GLU A 91 10.09 -1.79 46.82
CA GLU A 91 10.67 -2.70 47.79
C GLU A 91 12.12 -2.33 48.11
N THR A 92 12.92 -2.01 47.07
CA THR A 92 14.31 -1.56 47.26
C THR A 92 14.38 -0.29 48.09
N ALA A 93 13.48 0.67 47.86
CA ALA A 93 13.41 1.91 48.63
C ALA A 93 13.04 1.63 50.11
N ALA A 94 12.10 0.73 50.35
CA ALA A 94 11.72 0.31 51.70
C ALA A 94 12.88 -0.34 52.44
N VAL A 95 13.57 -1.32 51.81
CA VAL A 95 14.75 -2.00 52.36
C VAL A 95 15.87 -1.00 52.66
N SER A 96 16.11 -0.03 51.76
CA SER A 96 17.14 1.01 51.95
C SER A 96 16.81 1.89 53.16
N THR A 97 15.55 2.20 53.40
CA THR A 97 15.10 2.96 54.56
C THR A 97 15.29 2.16 55.86
N GLU A 98 14.96 0.86 55.85
CA GLU A 98 15.18 -0.04 56.96
C GLU A 98 16.67 -0.21 57.33
N GLN A 99 17.52 -0.40 56.30
CA GLN A 99 18.97 -0.47 56.49
C GLN A 99 19.53 0.82 57.10
N LYS A 100 19.06 2.00 56.67
CA LYS A 100 19.46 3.27 57.25
C LYS A 100 19.13 3.32 58.75
N SER A 101 17.92 2.91 59.15
CA SER A 101 17.51 2.86 60.53
C SER A 101 18.34 1.86 61.35
N GLN A 102 18.70 0.71 60.79
CA GLN A 102 19.58 -0.26 61.46
C GLN A 102 20.98 0.27 61.65
N VAL A 103 21.53 1.00 60.66
CA VAL A 103 22.85 1.65 60.80
C VAL A 103 22.82 2.72 61.87
N GLU A 104 21.78 3.54 61.93
CA GLU A 104 21.60 4.56 62.99
C GLU A 104 21.56 3.90 64.35
N THR A 105 20.83 2.81 64.53
CA THR A 105 20.78 2.04 65.77
C THR A 105 22.15 1.46 66.17
N MET A 106 22.91 0.96 65.19
CA MET A 106 24.28 0.45 65.42
C MET A 106 25.23 1.57 65.89
N VAL A 107 25.16 2.75 65.28
CA VAL A 107 25.95 3.90 65.66
C VAL A 107 25.62 4.32 67.11
N GLU A 108 24.33 4.39 67.47
CA GLU A 108 23.93 4.71 68.86
C GLU A 108 24.44 3.66 69.88
N LEU A 109 24.43 2.35 69.50
CA LEU A 109 24.98 1.31 70.35
C LEU A 109 26.50 1.45 70.51
N MET A 110 27.23 1.78 69.47
CA MET A 110 28.68 1.98 69.55
C MET A 110 29.05 3.22 70.41
N ASP A 111 28.31 4.32 70.28
CA ASP A 111 28.50 5.52 71.14
C ASP A 111 28.27 5.24 72.62
N ARG A 112 27.44 4.25 72.98
CA ARG A 112 27.25 3.83 74.35
C ARG A 112 28.42 3.02 74.91
N PHE A 113 29.21 2.38 74.05
CA PHE A 113 30.41 1.60 74.41
C PHE A 113 31.68 2.39 74.39
N GLU A 114 31.74 3.58 73.81
CA GLU A 114 32.86 4.52 73.97
C GLU A 114 32.69 5.27 75.29
N ILE A 115 33.32 4.71 76.32
CA ILE A 115 33.65 5.36 77.57
C ILE A 115 35.08 5.83 77.49
#